data_99d469a817603cb167a8f0b8c62c1d8f
#
_entry.id   99d469a817603cb167a8f0b8c62c1d8f
#
_cell.length_a   1.000
_cell.length_b   1.000
_cell.length_c   1.000
_cell.angle_alpha   90.00
_cell.angle_beta   90.00
_cell.angle_gamma   90.00
#
_symmetry.space_group_name_H-M   'P 1'
#
loop_
_entity.id
_entity.type
_entity.pdbx_description
1 polymer ?
#
loop_
_entity_poly.entity_id
_entity_poly.type
_entity_poly.pdbx_seq_one_letter_code
_entity_poly.pdbx_strand_id
1 'polypeptide(L)'
;MPVPEPAAEAAVTAVSIARAVGSGACPPSDALDEHVVRHRATHASLNALVQPRHAAARVEASRLAAAGREAVALPLAGVPVSVKECFGVSGLVTTLGIPARRHAVDSADAPIVTRLRQAGALVVGKANVPQAMYLHETDNPVWGRTNHPRNPARSPGGSSGGDAALVAAGVVPLAVGTDLAGSIRQPAHACGILGLLPRTVTLGDGGAFDTVPSLVVVRPRAGFLARTVDDLALALAALGGPSAAGVPDGGPALRVGTWDDTGPLAASPAVRRAVAEAEATLVRAGARVERLDGALAEEAAWLLLGLLSADGGADVRRLFAGTRPMPQVRRLLRLAALPGWIRPWLASAARAGGRRIEACALGATGPRRGAALTGLLDQIADFAARFAAATARFDALVCPVSAVPALPHGLASKLVVAAAPCLLANLLDLAAGAVPITQVRDEEQAGRGASRDPVVRAAITADRESAGLPVGVQVIGLPPRPGSVDPRQPEAVVLETMRLLVAPRGGAGVATERVG
;
A
#
# COMPACT_ATOMS: atom_id res chain seq x y z
N MET A 1 3.34 10.30 -23.17
CA MET A 1 3.86 9.01 -23.62
C MET A 1 4.02 8.12 -22.41
N PRO A 2 3.64 6.81 -22.45
CA PRO A 2 3.94 5.90 -21.36
C PRO A 2 5.45 5.83 -21.15
N VAL A 3 5.87 5.70 -19.88
CA VAL A 3 7.27 5.45 -19.56
C VAL A 3 7.62 4.08 -20.17
N PRO A 4 8.68 3.95 -20.98
CA PRO A 4 9.07 2.65 -21.50
C PRO A 4 9.28 1.67 -20.33
N GLU A 5 8.79 0.43 -20.47
CA GLU A 5 9.17 -0.62 -19.51
C GLU A 5 10.70 -0.64 -19.45
N PRO A 6 11.29 -0.67 -18.24
CA PRO A 6 12.72 -0.90 -18.15
C PRO A 6 12.99 -2.22 -18.90
N ALA A 7 13.85 -2.14 -19.93
CA ALA A 7 14.29 -3.31 -20.65
C ALA A 7 14.66 -4.41 -19.63
N ALA A 8 14.54 -5.67 -20.01
CA ALA A 8 14.83 -6.84 -19.18
C ALA A 8 16.31 -6.97 -18.73
N GLU A 9 17.08 -5.90 -18.80
CA GLU A 9 18.33 -5.74 -18.05
C GLU A 9 18.02 -5.85 -16.58
N ALA A 10 18.76 -6.68 -15.88
CA ALA A 10 18.58 -7.03 -14.47
C ALA A 10 18.26 -5.77 -13.64
N ALA A 11 16.99 -5.63 -13.25
CA ALA A 11 16.50 -4.43 -12.58
C ALA A 11 17.36 -4.16 -11.35
N VAL A 12 18.00 -2.99 -11.27
CA VAL A 12 18.84 -2.59 -10.13
C VAL A 12 17.98 -2.61 -8.87
N THR A 13 18.33 -3.47 -7.90
CA THR A 13 17.60 -3.69 -6.65
C THR A 13 18.32 -3.04 -5.48
N ALA A 14 17.64 -2.81 -4.36
CA ALA A 14 18.28 -2.31 -3.14
C ALA A 14 19.36 -3.30 -2.65
N VAL A 15 19.07 -4.61 -2.74
CA VAL A 15 20.01 -5.68 -2.40
C VAL A 15 21.26 -5.63 -3.29
N SER A 16 21.10 -5.46 -4.62
CA SER A 16 22.25 -5.40 -5.52
C SER A 16 23.12 -4.18 -5.29
N ILE A 17 22.51 -3.01 -5.03
CA ILE A 17 23.24 -1.78 -4.70
C ILE A 17 24.01 -1.93 -3.40
N ALA A 18 23.33 -2.32 -2.31
CA ALA A 18 23.96 -2.47 -1.01
C ALA A 18 25.14 -3.47 -1.05
N ARG A 19 24.98 -4.57 -1.80
CA ARG A 19 26.05 -5.56 -2.01
C ARG A 19 27.24 -4.98 -2.80
N ALA A 20 26.98 -4.27 -3.89
CA ALA A 20 28.02 -3.68 -4.73
C ALA A 20 28.81 -2.61 -3.96
N VAL A 21 28.13 -1.75 -3.21
CA VAL A 21 28.76 -0.75 -2.34
C VAL A 21 29.54 -1.42 -1.20
N GLY A 22 28.95 -2.39 -0.52
CA GLY A 22 29.58 -3.12 0.59
C GLY A 22 30.83 -3.91 0.18
N SER A 23 30.87 -4.43 -1.04
CA SER A 23 32.06 -5.10 -1.59
C SER A 23 33.12 -4.14 -2.16
N GLY A 24 32.80 -2.85 -2.28
CA GLY A 24 33.66 -1.85 -2.93
C GLY A 24 33.63 -1.92 -4.46
N ALA A 25 32.72 -2.68 -5.06
CA ALA A 25 32.59 -2.82 -6.52
C ALA A 25 32.07 -1.53 -7.19
N CYS A 26 31.32 -0.69 -6.46
CA CYS A 26 30.97 0.66 -6.90
C CYS A 26 30.90 1.64 -5.72
N PRO A 27 31.17 2.93 -5.94
CA PRO A 27 31.00 3.95 -4.91
C PRO A 27 29.50 4.23 -4.66
N PRO A 28 29.13 4.71 -3.43
CA PRO A 28 27.74 5.08 -3.13
C PRO A 28 27.12 6.13 -4.06
N SER A 29 27.95 6.93 -4.75
CA SER A 29 27.51 7.96 -5.71
C SER A 29 26.89 7.39 -6.97
N ASP A 30 27.32 6.21 -7.43
CA ASP A 30 26.93 5.67 -8.76
C ASP A 30 25.42 5.35 -8.82
N ALA A 31 24.91 4.66 -7.81
CA ALA A 31 23.46 4.39 -7.71
C ALA A 31 22.64 5.68 -7.57
N LEU A 32 23.19 6.72 -6.91
CA LEU A 32 22.56 8.03 -6.81
C LEU A 32 22.55 8.73 -8.17
N ASP A 33 23.64 8.69 -8.94
CA ASP A 33 23.72 9.32 -10.26
C ASP A 33 22.77 8.66 -11.24
N GLU A 34 22.66 7.35 -11.23
CA GLU A 34 21.65 6.62 -12.01
C GLU A 34 20.21 7.01 -11.60
N HIS A 35 19.93 7.11 -10.29
CA HIS A 35 18.66 7.64 -9.80
C HIS A 35 18.36 9.04 -10.37
N VAL A 36 19.32 9.96 -10.33
CA VAL A 36 19.16 11.34 -10.84
C VAL A 36 18.85 11.35 -12.34
N VAL A 37 19.52 10.51 -13.12
CA VAL A 37 19.26 10.37 -14.57
C VAL A 37 17.83 9.89 -14.81
N ARG A 38 17.41 8.80 -14.15
CA ARG A 38 16.06 8.24 -14.28
C ARG A 38 14.98 9.21 -13.80
N HIS A 39 15.22 9.91 -12.68
CA HIS A 39 14.30 10.93 -12.18
C HIS A 39 14.10 12.05 -13.23
N ARG A 40 15.17 12.60 -13.81
CA ARG A 40 15.09 13.65 -14.82
C ARG A 40 14.32 13.18 -16.06
N ALA A 41 14.55 11.96 -16.51
CA ALA A 41 13.88 11.38 -17.68
C ALA A 41 12.37 11.18 -17.47
N THR A 42 11.93 10.92 -16.24
CA THR A 42 10.54 10.54 -15.95
C THR A 42 9.72 11.61 -15.24
N HIS A 43 10.36 12.64 -14.66
CA HIS A 43 9.70 13.64 -13.81
C HIS A 43 8.52 14.34 -14.51
N ALA A 44 8.71 14.79 -15.75
CA ALA A 44 7.69 15.52 -16.50
C ALA A 44 6.42 14.68 -16.77
N SER A 45 6.56 13.36 -16.93
CA SER A 45 5.45 12.45 -17.18
C SER A 45 4.80 11.93 -15.89
N LEU A 46 5.58 11.74 -14.83
CA LEU A 46 5.09 11.15 -13.58
C LEU A 46 4.68 12.18 -12.53
N ASN A 47 5.46 13.25 -12.35
CA ASN A 47 5.33 14.20 -11.22
C ASN A 47 5.24 13.48 -9.87
N ALA A 48 6.17 12.57 -9.59
CA ALA A 48 6.11 11.68 -8.43
C ALA A 48 7.06 12.11 -7.30
N LEU A 49 8.33 12.48 -7.58
CA LEU A 49 9.28 13.04 -6.60
C LEU A 49 9.14 14.56 -6.60
N VAL A 50 8.41 15.09 -5.64
CA VAL A 50 8.00 16.52 -5.64
C VAL A 50 8.93 17.44 -4.86
N GLN A 51 9.75 16.88 -3.99
CA GLN A 51 10.79 17.60 -3.27
C GLN A 51 12.12 16.83 -3.37
N PRO A 52 12.82 16.91 -4.53
CA PRO A 52 14.11 16.25 -4.69
C PRO A 52 15.19 16.94 -3.84
N ARG A 53 16.09 16.14 -3.25
CA ARG A 53 17.24 16.62 -2.47
C ARG A 53 18.58 16.07 -2.95
N HIS A 54 18.75 15.95 -4.27
CA HIS A 54 19.90 15.31 -4.91
C HIS A 54 21.26 15.85 -4.45
N ALA A 55 21.38 17.18 -4.28
CA ALA A 55 22.63 17.80 -3.82
C ALA A 55 23.00 17.33 -2.40
N ALA A 56 22.04 17.30 -1.48
CA ALA A 56 22.26 16.83 -0.12
C ALA A 56 22.55 15.31 -0.09
N ALA A 57 21.83 14.51 -0.90
CA ALA A 57 22.09 13.07 -1.02
C ALA A 57 23.49 12.79 -1.56
N ARG A 58 24.00 13.63 -2.47
CA ARG A 58 25.38 13.51 -2.99
C ARG A 58 26.43 13.77 -1.90
N VAL A 59 26.20 14.76 -1.02
CA VAL A 59 27.04 14.99 0.16
C VAL A 59 27.02 13.80 1.10
N GLU A 60 25.84 13.18 1.31
CA GLU A 60 25.71 11.97 2.13
C GLU A 60 26.45 10.78 1.51
N ALA A 61 26.34 10.57 0.21
CA ALA A 61 27.07 9.53 -0.51
C ALA A 61 28.60 9.70 -0.36
N SER A 62 29.08 10.94 -0.49
CA SER A 62 30.52 11.25 -0.30
C SER A 62 30.98 10.99 1.14
N ARG A 63 30.16 11.34 2.14
CA ARG A 63 30.45 11.05 3.56
C ARG A 63 30.48 9.55 3.82
N LEU A 64 29.54 8.80 3.27
CA LEU A 64 29.47 7.34 3.39
C LEU A 64 30.75 6.69 2.82
N ALA A 65 31.19 7.13 1.64
CA ALA A 65 32.44 6.66 1.02
C ALA A 65 33.68 7.00 1.86
N ALA A 66 33.75 8.21 2.43
CA ALA A 66 34.86 8.66 3.24
C ALA A 66 34.94 7.99 4.63
N ALA A 67 33.83 7.50 5.17
CA ALA A 67 33.77 6.85 6.48
C ALA A 67 34.33 5.41 6.49
N GLY A 68 34.74 4.87 5.35
CA GLY A 68 35.47 3.62 5.24
C GLY A 68 34.59 2.35 5.30
N ARG A 69 35.25 1.21 5.55
CA ARG A 69 34.64 -0.14 5.42
C ARG A 69 33.39 -0.36 6.29
N GLU A 70 33.38 0.13 7.51
CA GLU A 70 32.26 -0.06 8.42
C GLU A 70 31.00 0.64 7.91
N ALA A 71 31.14 1.83 7.34
CA ALA A 71 30.01 2.60 6.82
C ALA A 71 29.43 2.00 5.53
N VAL A 72 30.27 1.47 4.63
CA VAL A 72 29.80 0.81 3.41
C VAL A 72 29.26 -0.60 3.66
N ALA A 73 29.53 -1.19 4.83
CA ALA A 73 28.94 -2.46 5.27
C ALA A 73 27.53 -2.32 5.87
N LEU A 74 27.00 -1.08 6.00
CA LEU A 74 25.62 -0.87 6.47
C LEU A 74 24.61 -1.50 5.53
N PRO A 75 23.48 -2.02 6.05
CA PRO A 75 22.55 -2.86 5.28
C PRO A 75 21.91 -2.16 4.07
N LEU A 76 21.80 -0.83 4.09
CA LEU A 76 21.25 -0.04 2.98
C LEU A 76 22.30 0.92 2.38
N ALA A 77 23.60 0.61 2.53
CA ALA A 77 24.67 1.49 2.08
C ALA A 77 24.51 1.89 0.60
N GLY A 78 24.41 3.20 0.34
CA GLY A 78 24.28 3.76 -1.00
C GLY A 78 22.93 3.57 -1.70
N VAL A 79 21.94 2.92 -1.07
CA VAL A 79 20.61 2.69 -1.66
C VAL A 79 19.81 3.99 -1.73
N PRO A 80 19.39 4.46 -2.94
CA PRO A 80 18.49 5.61 -3.07
C PRO A 80 17.08 5.24 -2.60
N VAL A 81 16.54 6.01 -1.63
CA VAL A 81 15.21 5.78 -1.05
C VAL A 81 14.37 7.05 -1.14
N SER A 82 13.14 6.95 -1.67
CA SER A 82 12.14 8.00 -1.53
C SER A 82 11.34 7.81 -0.24
N VAL A 83 10.87 8.91 0.33
CA VAL A 83 9.97 8.87 1.49
C VAL A 83 8.70 9.63 1.18
N LYS A 84 7.58 9.13 1.67
CA LYS A 84 6.28 9.77 1.50
C LYS A 84 6.29 11.18 2.09
N GLU A 85 5.60 12.11 1.45
CA GLU A 85 5.63 13.54 1.79
C GLU A 85 5.18 13.84 3.23
N CYS A 86 4.49 12.92 3.89
CA CYS A 86 4.06 13.05 5.28
C CYS A 86 5.17 12.81 6.33
N PHE A 87 6.34 12.32 5.94
CA PHE A 87 7.46 12.20 6.86
C PHE A 87 8.28 13.49 6.89
N GLY A 88 8.63 13.97 8.10
CA GLY A 88 9.58 15.07 8.25
C GLY A 88 10.94 14.69 7.67
N VAL A 89 11.48 15.57 6.83
CA VAL A 89 12.87 15.52 6.35
C VAL A 89 13.47 16.90 6.54
N SER A 90 14.49 17.00 7.38
CA SER A 90 15.10 18.28 7.76
C SER A 90 15.43 19.15 6.54
N GLY A 91 14.93 20.39 6.56
CA GLY A 91 15.08 21.37 5.49
C GLY A 91 14.06 21.26 4.33
N LEU A 92 13.22 20.23 4.29
CA LEU A 92 12.08 20.13 3.36
C LEU A 92 10.78 20.56 4.05
N VAL A 93 9.66 20.56 3.30
CA VAL A 93 8.34 20.91 3.86
C VAL A 93 7.42 19.69 3.95
N THR A 94 6.58 19.63 4.98
CA THR A 94 5.50 18.65 5.12
C THR A 94 4.17 19.34 4.89
N THR A 95 3.71 19.35 3.65
CA THR A 95 2.51 20.09 3.21
C THR A 95 1.24 19.26 3.28
N LEU A 96 1.31 17.94 3.17
CA LEU A 96 0.17 17.04 2.98
C LEU A 96 -0.70 17.45 1.78
N GLY A 97 -0.10 18.10 0.77
CA GLY A 97 -0.82 18.67 -0.36
C GLY A 97 -1.78 19.82 0.01
N ILE A 98 -1.62 20.45 1.18
CA ILE A 98 -2.48 21.53 1.69
C ILE A 98 -1.76 22.88 1.54
N PRO A 99 -2.30 23.86 0.77
CA PRO A 99 -1.63 25.13 0.48
C PRO A 99 -1.24 25.92 1.74
N ALA A 100 -2.05 25.88 2.81
CA ALA A 100 -1.75 26.57 4.07
C ALA A 100 -0.45 26.06 4.73
N ARG A 101 0.02 24.87 4.39
CA ARG A 101 1.21 24.24 4.98
C ARG A 101 2.48 24.34 4.13
N ARG A 102 2.44 25.01 2.96
CA ARG A 102 3.58 25.06 2.02
C ARG A 102 4.86 25.71 2.56
N HIS A 103 4.79 26.38 3.70
CA HIS A 103 5.93 27.02 4.35
C HIS A 103 6.32 26.33 5.67
N ALA A 104 5.70 25.18 5.99
CA ALA A 104 5.99 24.42 7.21
C ALA A 104 7.27 23.57 7.00
N VAL A 105 8.44 24.21 7.14
CA VAL A 105 9.73 23.53 7.00
C VAL A 105 9.97 22.61 8.18
N ASP A 106 10.37 21.38 7.90
CA ASP A 106 10.73 20.37 8.89
C ASP A 106 12.08 20.73 9.53
N SER A 107 12.11 20.91 10.85
CA SER A 107 13.34 21.19 11.61
C SER A 107 14.18 19.96 11.88
N ALA A 108 13.62 18.76 11.77
CA ALA A 108 14.26 17.48 12.03
C ALA A 108 13.73 16.39 11.11
N ASP A 109 14.53 15.33 10.96
CA ASP A 109 14.09 14.10 10.31
C ASP A 109 13.09 13.34 11.20
N ALA A 110 12.08 12.75 10.58
CA ALA A 110 11.21 11.77 11.24
C ALA A 110 12.03 10.55 11.71
N PRO A 111 11.65 9.85 12.78
CA PRO A 111 12.39 8.69 13.30
C PRO A 111 12.74 7.64 12.22
N ILE A 112 11.82 7.34 11.30
CA ILE A 112 12.09 6.39 10.23
C ILE A 112 13.14 6.91 9.24
N VAL A 113 13.15 8.20 8.94
CA VAL A 113 14.15 8.85 8.07
C VAL A 113 15.54 8.79 8.72
N THR A 114 15.62 9.06 10.01
CA THR A 114 16.86 8.93 10.80
C THR A 114 17.38 7.48 10.74
N ARG A 115 16.51 6.48 10.96
CA ARG A 115 16.88 5.06 10.90
C ARG A 115 17.35 4.63 9.51
N LEU A 116 16.71 5.12 8.44
CA LEU A 116 17.16 4.87 7.06
C LEU A 116 18.57 5.39 6.82
N ARG A 117 18.87 6.63 7.26
CA ARG A 117 20.22 7.21 7.14
C ARG A 117 21.25 6.44 7.96
N GLN A 118 20.91 6.04 9.19
CA GLN A 118 21.77 5.20 10.04
C GLN A 118 22.04 3.83 9.41
N ALA A 119 21.10 3.29 8.63
CA ALA A 119 21.29 2.07 7.84
C ALA A 119 22.10 2.29 6.54
N GLY A 120 22.52 3.53 6.23
CA GLY A 120 23.33 3.88 5.05
C GLY A 120 22.54 4.26 3.81
N ALA A 121 21.20 4.37 3.90
CA ALA A 121 20.37 4.76 2.77
C ALA A 121 20.56 6.24 2.39
N LEU A 122 20.49 6.53 1.10
CA LEU A 122 20.50 7.88 0.55
C LEU A 122 19.05 8.34 0.34
N VAL A 123 18.54 9.16 1.25
CA VAL A 123 17.18 9.71 1.12
C VAL A 123 17.16 10.76 0.01
N VAL A 124 16.55 10.45 -1.14
CA VAL A 124 16.62 11.28 -2.36
C VAL A 124 15.57 12.38 -2.42
N GLY A 125 14.56 12.34 -1.56
CA GLY A 125 13.51 13.36 -1.51
C GLY A 125 12.17 12.82 -1.06
N LYS A 126 11.15 13.71 -1.11
CA LYS A 126 9.76 13.38 -0.74
C LYS A 126 8.91 13.11 -1.97
N ALA A 127 8.13 12.03 -1.91
CA ALA A 127 7.21 11.61 -2.95
C ALA A 127 5.79 12.14 -2.73
N ASN A 128 5.08 12.44 -3.82
CA ASN A 128 3.76 13.07 -3.82
C ASN A 128 2.68 12.24 -3.11
N VAL A 129 1.68 12.93 -2.57
CA VAL A 129 0.55 12.37 -1.84
C VAL A 129 -0.77 13.02 -2.28
N PRO A 130 -1.95 12.42 -2.07
CA PRO A 130 -3.22 13.13 -2.19
C PRO A 130 -3.39 14.16 -1.09
N GLN A 131 -4.25 15.15 -1.33
CA GLN A 131 -4.54 16.18 -0.34
C GLN A 131 -5.03 15.56 0.98
N ALA A 132 -4.36 15.94 2.09
CA ALA A 132 -4.56 15.39 3.44
C ALA A 132 -4.40 13.85 3.53
N MET A 133 -3.76 13.19 2.57
CA MET A 133 -3.65 11.73 2.45
C MET A 133 -5.01 10.99 2.45
N TYR A 134 -6.08 11.66 2.03
CA TYR A 134 -7.47 11.25 2.26
C TYR A 134 -8.08 10.36 1.17
N LEU A 135 -7.35 10.12 0.06
CA LEU A 135 -7.86 9.37 -1.10
C LEU A 135 -6.85 8.33 -1.61
N HIS A 136 -7.36 7.29 -2.29
CA HIS A 136 -6.56 6.34 -3.07
C HIS A 136 -6.29 6.88 -4.49
N GLU A 137 -5.86 8.13 -4.57
CA GLU A 137 -5.47 8.85 -5.78
C GLU A 137 -4.47 9.93 -5.39
N THR A 138 -3.40 10.13 -6.17
CA THR A 138 -2.34 11.08 -5.81
C THR A 138 -2.49 12.36 -6.63
N ASP A 139 -3.23 13.32 -6.06
CA ASP A 139 -3.46 14.64 -6.63
C ASP A 139 -3.69 15.68 -5.50
N ASN A 140 -3.08 16.86 -5.63
CA ASN A 140 -3.24 17.94 -4.67
C ASN A 140 -2.86 19.31 -5.26
N PRO A 141 -3.36 20.43 -4.72
CA PRO A 141 -3.13 21.78 -5.25
C PRO A 141 -1.73 22.36 -4.96
N VAL A 142 -0.87 21.67 -4.21
CA VAL A 142 0.50 22.15 -3.92
C VAL A 142 1.48 21.63 -4.95
N TRP A 143 1.43 20.32 -5.22
CA TRP A 143 2.38 19.61 -6.06
C TRP A 143 1.78 19.14 -7.39
N GLY A 144 0.46 19.23 -7.53
CA GLY A 144 -0.24 18.70 -8.69
C GLY A 144 -0.44 17.18 -8.62
N ARG A 145 -0.77 16.60 -9.76
CA ARG A 145 -1.15 15.20 -9.93
C ARG A 145 0.04 14.32 -10.31
N THR A 146 0.12 13.15 -9.70
CA THR A 146 1.03 12.08 -10.13
C THR A 146 0.29 11.13 -11.07
N ASN A 147 0.91 10.79 -12.19
CA ASN A 147 0.37 9.89 -13.18
C ASN A 147 0.87 8.45 -12.96
N HIS A 148 0.05 7.48 -13.38
CA HIS A 148 0.45 6.07 -13.40
C HIS A 148 1.55 5.85 -14.46
N PRO A 149 2.63 5.10 -14.15
CA PRO A 149 3.80 5.01 -15.05
C PRO A 149 3.51 4.33 -16.40
N ARG A 150 2.59 3.37 -16.45
CA ARG A 150 2.22 2.65 -17.69
C ARG A 150 1.07 3.32 -18.44
N ASN A 151 0.19 4.05 -17.75
CA ASN A 151 -0.97 4.69 -18.37
C ASN A 151 -1.25 6.05 -17.71
N PRO A 152 -0.77 7.17 -18.27
CA PRO A 152 -0.92 8.52 -17.69
C PRO A 152 -2.38 8.98 -17.48
N ALA A 153 -3.37 8.34 -18.11
CA ALA A 153 -4.79 8.61 -17.87
C ALA A 153 -5.29 8.02 -16.54
N ARG A 154 -4.46 7.22 -15.87
CA ARG A 154 -4.77 6.55 -14.60
C ARG A 154 -3.96 7.11 -13.45
N SER A 155 -4.53 6.95 -12.25
CA SER A 155 -3.86 7.26 -11.00
C SER A 155 -2.92 6.10 -10.60
N PRO A 156 -1.74 6.38 -10.02
CA PRO A 156 -0.89 5.36 -9.42
C PRO A 156 -1.47 4.80 -8.10
N GLY A 157 -2.70 5.19 -7.74
CA GLY A 157 -3.29 4.92 -6.44
C GLY A 157 -2.87 5.94 -5.38
N GLY A 158 -3.06 5.57 -4.11
CA GLY A 158 -2.75 6.44 -2.96
C GLY A 158 -3.02 5.74 -1.61
N SER A 159 -2.58 6.39 -0.55
CA SER A 159 -1.98 7.72 -0.52
C SER A 159 -0.45 7.73 -0.72
N SER A 160 0.24 6.58 -0.83
CA SER A 160 1.67 6.49 -1.19
C SER A 160 1.86 6.32 -2.72
N GLY A 161 1.06 7.04 -3.54
CA GLY A 161 1.06 6.85 -4.99
C GLY A 161 2.31 7.44 -5.67
N GLY A 162 2.88 8.53 -5.14
CA GLY A 162 4.16 9.05 -5.61
C GLY A 162 5.29 8.03 -5.45
N ASP A 163 5.39 7.41 -4.28
CA ASP A 163 6.36 6.35 -3.99
C ASP A 163 6.17 5.13 -4.91
N ALA A 164 4.91 4.69 -5.07
CA ALA A 164 4.61 3.57 -5.95
C ALA A 164 4.98 3.84 -7.41
N ALA A 165 4.70 5.06 -7.91
CA ALA A 165 5.06 5.45 -9.26
C ALA A 165 6.59 5.49 -9.47
N LEU A 166 7.36 5.99 -8.49
CA LEU A 166 8.83 6.01 -8.54
C LEU A 166 9.42 4.59 -8.57
N VAL A 167 8.91 3.69 -7.72
CA VAL A 167 9.38 2.30 -7.67
C VAL A 167 9.02 1.57 -8.97
N ALA A 168 7.78 1.72 -9.46
CA ALA A 168 7.31 1.06 -10.68
C ALA A 168 8.05 1.54 -11.94
N ALA A 169 8.42 2.82 -11.99
CA ALA A 169 9.23 3.40 -13.08
C ALA A 169 10.74 3.12 -12.93
N GLY A 170 11.18 2.41 -11.89
CA GLY A 170 12.59 2.12 -11.65
C GLY A 170 13.43 3.33 -11.23
N VAL A 171 12.81 4.43 -10.82
CA VAL A 171 13.51 5.64 -10.36
C VAL A 171 14.22 5.40 -9.02
N VAL A 172 13.56 4.69 -8.11
CA VAL A 172 14.16 4.20 -6.86
C VAL A 172 13.90 2.69 -6.72
N PRO A 173 14.81 1.93 -6.12
CA PRO A 173 14.56 0.51 -5.82
C PRO A 173 13.64 0.31 -4.63
N LEU A 174 13.64 1.26 -3.69
CA LEU A 174 12.94 1.18 -2.40
C LEU A 174 12.29 2.52 -2.07
N ALA A 175 11.09 2.46 -1.50
CA ALA A 175 10.38 3.62 -0.98
C ALA A 175 9.71 3.34 0.36
N VAL A 176 9.52 4.39 1.17
CA VAL A 176 8.86 4.31 2.48
C VAL A 176 7.56 5.09 2.47
N GLY A 177 6.47 4.39 2.71
CA GLY A 177 5.11 4.94 2.77
C GLY A 177 4.43 4.76 4.11
N THR A 178 3.14 5.13 4.17
CA THR A 178 2.26 4.85 5.31
C THR A 178 0.96 4.21 4.84
N ASP A 179 0.35 3.39 5.70
CA ASP A 179 -0.92 2.71 5.42
C ASP A 179 -1.85 2.77 6.64
N LEU A 180 -3.02 3.38 6.49
CA LEU A 180 -4.10 3.43 7.48
C LEU A 180 -5.35 2.71 6.97
N ALA A 181 -5.50 2.65 5.64
CA ALA A 181 -6.67 2.07 4.98
C ALA A 181 -6.30 1.52 3.58
N GLY A 182 -5.11 0.89 3.46
CA GLY A 182 -4.61 0.36 2.19
C GLY A 182 -3.61 1.25 1.47
N SER A 183 -3.09 2.31 2.10
CA SER A 183 -2.30 3.36 1.41
C SER A 183 -0.88 2.96 0.97
N ILE A 184 -0.40 1.77 1.27
CA ILE A 184 0.77 1.11 0.66
C ILE A 184 0.31 0.06 -0.35
N ARG A 185 -0.63 -0.80 0.06
CA ARG A 185 -1.07 -1.97 -0.70
C ARG A 185 -1.86 -1.60 -1.95
N GLN A 186 -2.76 -0.62 -1.84
CA GLN A 186 -3.57 -0.16 -2.97
C GLN A 186 -2.71 0.47 -4.09
N PRO A 187 -1.76 1.40 -3.83
CA PRO A 187 -0.89 1.89 -4.89
C PRO A 187 0.10 0.83 -5.40
N ALA A 188 0.53 -0.14 -4.57
CA ALA A 188 1.31 -1.28 -5.02
C ALA A 188 0.53 -2.13 -6.03
N HIS A 189 -0.74 -2.46 -5.73
CA HIS A 189 -1.66 -3.12 -6.66
C HIS A 189 -1.85 -2.33 -7.96
N ALA A 190 -2.11 -1.02 -7.85
CA ALA A 190 -2.33 -0.17 -9.02
C ALA A 190 -1.12 -0.12 -9.95
N CYS A 191 0.09 -0.02 -9.40
CA CYS A 191 1.34 0.12 -10.16
C CYS A 191 2.02 -1.20 -10.52
N GLY A 192 1.54 -2.34 -10.00
CA GLY A 192 2.12 -3.67 -10.26
C GLY A 192 3.48 -3.88 -9.60
N ILE A 193 3.63 -3.42 -8.37
CA ILE A 193 4.82 -3.61 -7.53
C ILE A 193 4.46 -4.29 -6.21
N LEU A 194 5.46 -4.56 -5.39
CA LEU A 194 5.28 -5.14 -4.07
C LEU A 194 5.13 -4.04 -3.02
N GLY A 195 4.27 -4.29 -2.03
CA GLY A 195 4.11 -3.43 -0.85
C GLY A 195 4.14 -4.27 0.42
N LEU A 196 4.75 -3.77 1.49
CA LEU A 196 4.78 -4.43 2.79
C LEU A 196 4.32 -3.46 3.88
N LEU A 197 3.33 -3.90 4.65
CA LEU A 197 2.79 -3.24 5.83
C LEU A 197 3.10 -4.09 7.07
N PRO A 198 4.14 -3.78 7.84
CA PRO A 198 4.42 -4.43 9.11
C PRO A 198 3.38 -4.07 10.19
N ARG A 199 3.33 -4.82 11.28
CA ARG A 199 2.52 -4.49 12.47
C ARG A 199 3.04 -3.24 13.18
N THR A 200 2.17 -2.61 13.99
CA THR A 200 2.53 -1.41 14.78
C THR A 200 3.74 -1.65 15.68
N VAL A 201 3.85 -2.83 16.30
CA VAL A 201 4.97 -3.20 17.17
C VAL A 201 6.32 -3.21 16.44
N THR A 202 6.32 -3.39 15.13
CA THR A 202 7.55 -3.51 14.31
C THR A 202 8.13 -2.15 13.91
N LEU A 203 7.33 -1.28 13.32
CA LEU A 203 7.78 0.04 12.83
C LEU A 203 6.97 1.22 13.37
N GLY A 204 5.78 0.99 13.91
CA GLY A 204 4.85 2.05 14.29
C GLY A 204 4.43 2.90 13.09
N ASP A 205 4.21 4.19 13.33
CA ASP A 205 3.91 5.19 12.30
C ASP A 205 5.18 5.78 11.64
N GLY A 206 6.36 5.42 12.13
CA GLY A 206 7.65 5.92 11.65
C GLY A 206 7.87 7.42 11.89
N GLY A 207 7.02 8.08 12.68
CA GLY A 207 7.01 9.53 12.88
C GLY A 207 6.35 10.28 11.72
N ALA A 208 5.42 9.64 11.01
CA ALA A 208 4.60 10.30 10.00
C ALA A 208 3.69 11.36 10.62
N PHE A 209 3.41 12.41 9.86
CA PHE A 209 2.44 13.41 10.30
C PHE A 209 1.07 12.77 10.55
N ASP A 210 0.56 12.90 11.77
CA ASP A 210 -0.74 12.35 12.16
C ASP A 210 -1.88 13.25 11.67
N THR A 211 -2.65 12.78 10.71
CA THR A 211 -3.81 13.50 10.16
C THR A 211 -5.11 13.24 10.90
N VAL A 212 -5.12 12.27 11.81
CA VAL A 212 -6.30 11.82 12.56
C VAL A 212 -5.97 11.56 14.04
N PRO A 213 -5.44 12.55 14.77
CA PRO A 213 -4.92 12.38 16.13
C PRO A 213 -5.97 11.92 17.16
N SER A 214 -7.27 12.13 16.89
CA SER A 214 -8.33 11.60 17.75
C SER A 214 -8.58 10.11 17.59
N LEU A 215 -8.00 9.48 16.56
CA LEU A 215 -8.14 8.05 16.28
C LEU A 215 -7.07 7.24 17.03
N VAL A 216 -7.38 6.83 18.26
CA VAL A 216 -6.39 6.15 19.14
C VAL A 216 -6.30 4.63 18.95
N VAL A 217 -7.36 3.99 18.45
CA VAL A 217 -7.47 2.51 18.37
C VAL A 217 -6.77 1.97 17.12
N VAL A 218 -6.82 2.70 16.01
CA VAL A 218 -6.16 2.35 14.75
C VAL A 218 -5.27 3.52 14.34
N ARG A 219 -4.01 3.24 14.03
CA ARG A 219 -3.02 4.24 13.66
C ARG A 219 -2.49 4.00 12.23
N PRO A 220 -2.08 5.05 11.51
CA PRO A 220 -1.27 4.85 10.31
C PRO A 220 0.00 4.10 10.67
N ARG A 221 0.43 3.18 9.82
CA ARG A 221 1.67 2.41 10.01
C ARG A 221 2.62 2.67 8.86
N ALA A 222 3.91 2.79 9.19
CA ALA A 222 4.97 2.88 8.18
C ALA A 222 5.20 1.51 7.54
N GLY A 223 5.64 1.52 6.29
CA GLY A 223 6.01 0.32 5.56
C GLY A 223 6.68 0.65 4.23
N PHE A 224 6.85 -0.34 3.38
CA PHE A 224 7.76 -0.28 2.24
C PHE A 224 7.07 -0.60 0.92
N LEU A 225 7.66 -0.06 -0.16
CA LEU A 225 7.34 -0.40 -1.56
C LEU A 225 8.63 -0.74 -2.28
N ALA A 226 8.65 -1.83 -3.04
CA ALA A 226 9.81 -2.29 -3.81
C ALA A 226 9.37 -3.14 -5.01
N ARG A 227 10.33 -3.51 -5.89
CA ARG A 227 10.07 -4.43 -7.01
C ARG A 227 10.38 -5.89 -6.67
N THR A 228 11.15 -6.14 -5.61
CA THR A 228 11.49 -7.51 -5.19
C THR A 228 11.13 -7.75 -3.72
N VAL A 229 10.84 -8.99 -3.37
CA VAL A 229 10.56 -9.38 -1.97
C VAL A 229 11.82 -9.25 -1.13
N ASP A 230 12.99 -9.48 -1.73
CA ASP A 230 14.27 -9.38 -1.03
C ASP A 230 14.62 -7.94 -0.66
N ASP A 231 14.24 -6.95 -1.48
CA ASP A 231 14.37 -5.53 -1.13
C ASP A 231 13.46 -5.16 0.06
N LEU A 232 12.23 -5.69 0.11
CA LEU A 232 11.32 -5.50 1.24
C LEU A 232 11.87 -6.14 2.52
N ALA A 233 12.41 -7.35 2.40
CA ALA A 233 13.03 -8.08 3.51
C ALA A 233 14.26 -7.37 4.04
N LEU A 234 15.13 -6.88 3.14
CA LEU A 234 16.30 -6.07 3.49
C LEU A 234 15.89 -4.80 4.24
N ALA A 235 14.92 -4.06 3.72
CA ALA A 235 14.43 -2.82 4.34
C ALA A 235 13.83 -3.07 5.74
N LEU A 236 13.02 -4.13 5.89
CA LEU A 236 12.43 -4.51 7.16
C LEU A 236 13.52 -4.84 8.20
N ALA A 237 14.48 -5.69 7.85
CA ALA A 237 15.58 -6.09 8.72
C ALA A 237 16.49 -4.91 9.07
N ALA A 238 16.82 -4.04 8.10
CA ALA A 238 17.65 -2.86 8.31
C ALA A 238 17.05 -1.87 9.32
N LEU A 239 15.74 -1.85 9.45
CA LEU A 239 15.02 -1.00 10.41
C LEU A 239 14.56 -1.77 11.67
N GLY A 240 15.19 -2.91 11.99
CA GLY A 240 15.00 -3.66 13.24
C GLY A 240 13.74 -4.53 13.26
N GLY A 241 13.12 -4.78 12.12
CA GLY A 241 12.07 -5.78 11.99
C GLY A 241 12.64 -7.21 11.94
N PRO A 242 11.77 -8.23 11.97
CA PRO A 242 12.21 -9.62 11.91
C PRO A 242 12.93 -9.91 10.58
N SER A 243 14.07 -10.60 10.68
CA SER A 243 14.79 -11.05 9.50
C SER A 243 13.98 -12.15 8.79
N ALA A 244 13.83 -12.02 7.48
CA ALA A 244 13.28 -13.09 6.65
C ALA A 244 14.34 -14.17 6.29
N ALA A 245 15.58 -13.99 6.75
CA ALA A 245 16.64 -14.99 6.66
C ALA A 245 16.39 -16.02 7.76
N GLY A 246 15.84 -17.15 7.42
CA GLY A 246 15.70 -18.25 8.38
C GLY A 246 14.37 -18.98 8.39
N VAL A 247 13.61 -18.95 7.29
CA VAL A 247 12.66 -20.04 7.06
C VAL A 247 13.49 -21.25 6.66
N PRO A 248 13.60 -22.31 7.50
CA PRO A 248 14.37 -23.48 7.15
C PRO A 248 13.77 -24.09 5.88
N ASP A 249 14.61 -24.41 4.90
CA ASP A 249 14.22 -25.31 3.81
C ASP A 249 13.66 -26.59 4.44
N GLY A 250 12.38 -26.90 4.19
CA GLY A 250 11.70 -28.06 4.78
C GLY A 250 10.83 -27.79 6.01
N GLY A 251 10.51 -26.54 6.33
CA GLY A 251 9.48 -26.20 7.33
C GLY A 251 8.09 -26.76 6.98
N PRO A 252 7.14 -26.79 7.93
CA PRO A 252 5.78 -27.29 7.68
C PRO A 252 5.12 -26.47 6.56
N ALA A 253 4.39 -27.18 5.66
CA ALA A 253 3.65 -26.54 4.57
C ALA A 253 2.73 -25.43 5.10
N LEU A 254 2.80 -24.23 4.50
CA LEU A 254 1.93 -23.10 4.84
C LEU A 254 0.46 -23.48 4.68
N ARG A 255 -0.36 -23.08 5.63
CA ARG A 255 -1.82 -23.18 5.57
C ARG A 255 -2.37 -21.81 5.21
N VAL A 256 -2.94 -21.68 4.04
CA VAL A 256 -3.39 -20.40 3.50
C VAL A 256 -4.90 -20.41 3.32
N GLY A 257 -5.58 -19.47 3.99
CA GLY A 257 -6.99 -19.20 3.74
C GLY A 257 -7.15 -18.22 2.57
N THR A 258 -8.14 -18.42 1.70
CA THR A 258 -8.34 -17.54 0.53
C THR A 258 -9.80 -17.15 0.36
N TRP A 259 -10.04 -15.97 -0.24
CA TRP A 259 -11.34 -15.55 -0.76
C TRP A 259 -11.16 -14.52 -1.88
N ASP A 260 -12.14 -14.41 -2.76
CA ASP A 260 -12.15 -13.44 -3.87
C ASP A 260 -13.25 -12.36 -3.74
N ASP A 261 -13.97 -12.35 -2.63
CA ASP A 261 -14.92 -11.29 -2.30
C ASP A 261 -14.16 -10.00 -1.92
N THR A 262 -14.69 -8.89 -2.35
CA THR A 262 -14.16 -7.54 -2.07
C THR A 262 -15.10 -6.71 -1.20
N GLY A 263 -16.10 -7.35 -0.60
CA GLY A 263 -17.07 -6.74 0.28
C GLY A 263 -18.12 -5.90 -0.47
N PRO A 264 -18.31 -4.62 -0.11
CA PRO A 264 -19.44 -3.82 -0.61
C PRO A 264 -19.53 -3.67 -2.12
N LEU A 265 -18.40 -3.71 -2.80
CA LEU A 265 -18.30 -3.60 -4.25
C LEU A 265 -17.74 -4.91 -4.80
N ALA A 266 -18.49 -5.61 -5.63
CA ALA A 266 -18.04 -6.86 -6.23
C ALA A 266 -16.73 -6.69 -7.02
N ALA A 267 -15.86 -7.70 -6.98
CA ALA A 267 -14.59 -7.73 -7.70
C ALA A 267 -14.77 -7.72 -9.22
N SER A 268 -13.87 -7.07 -9.96
CA SER A 268 -13.79 -7.22 -11.42
C SER A 268 -13.37 -8.65 -11.80
N PRO A 269 -13.65 -9.10 -13.05
CA PRO A 269 -13.21 -10.43 -13.50
C PRO A 269 -11.71 -10.66 -13.32
N ALA A 270 -10.88 -9.69 -13.67
CA ALA A 270 -9.43 -9.75 -13.52
C ALA A 270 -8.98 -9.92 -12.06
N VAL A 271 -9.68 -9.26 -11.11
CA VAL A 271 -9.39 -9.39 -9.68
C VAL A 271 -9.72 -10.80 -9.16
N ARG A 272 -10.86 -11.38 -9.54
CA ARG A 272 -11.20 -12.77 -9.19
C ARG A 272 -10.20 -13.75 -9.76
N ARG A 273 -9.81 -13.55 -11.03
CA ARG A 273 -8.80 -14.39 -11.68
C ARG A 273 -7.43 -14.28 -10.99
N ALA A 274 -7.03 -13.09 -10.55
CA ALA A 274 -5.78 -12.91 -9.81
C ALA A 274 -5.74 -13.77 -8.53
N VAL A 275 -6.84 -13.84 -7.79
CA VAL A 275 -6.93 -14.72 -6.60
C VAL A 275 -6.83 -16.20 -7.02
N ALA A 276 -7.56 -16.63 -8.05
CA ALA A 276 -7.50 -18.01 -8.53
C ALA A 276 -6.08 -18.40 -9.02
N GLU A 277 -5.38 -17.48 -9.72
CA GLU A 277 -3.99 -17.71 -10.15
C GLU A 277 -3.03 -17.77 -8.95
N ALA A 278 -3.25 -16.96 -7.91
CA ALA A 278 -2.49 -17.01 -6.67
C ALA A 278 -2.72 -18.34 -5.92
N GLU A 279 -3.97 -18.79 -5.77
CA GLU A 279 -4.32 -20.10 -5.20
C GLU A 279 -3.58 -21.24 -5.91
N ALA A 280 -3.67 -21.29 -7.24
CA ALA A 280 -3.01 -22.32 -8.04
C ALA A 280 -1.48 -22.27 -7.88
N THR A 281 -0.89 -21.08 -7.75
CA THR A 281 0.55 -20.93 -7.53
C THR A 281 0.98 -21.45 -6.17
N LEU A 282 0.23 -21.12 -5.11
CA LEU A 282 0.50 -21.59 -3.75
C LEU A 282 0.37 -23.10 -3.62
N VAL A 283 -0.67 -23.70 -4.24
CA VAL A 283 -0.84 -25.16 -4.26
C VAL A 283 0.35 -25.84 -4.96
N ARG A 284 0.80 -25.33 -6.12
CA ARG A 284 1.99 -25.84 -6.80
C ARG A 284 3.27 -25.72 -5.97
N ALA A 285 3.36 -24.68 -5.15
CA ALA A 285 4.47 -24.47 -4.22
C ALA A 285 4.36 -25.33 -2.93
N GLY A 286 3.37 -26.22 -2.83
CA GLY A 286 3.20 -27.14 -1.69
C GLY A 286 2.41 -26.57 -0.51
N ALA A 287 1.82 -25.36 -0.61
CA ALA A 287 0.95 -24.82 0.42
C ALA A 287 -0.41 -25.55 0.47
N ARG A 288 -0.99 -25.64 1.66
CA ARG A 288 -2.37 -26.11 1.86
C ARG A 288 -3.32 -24.93 1.77
N VAL A 289 -4.10 -24.84 0.69
CA VAL A 289 -5.00 -23.74 0.41
C VAL A 289 -6.45 -24.16 0.69
N GLU A 290 -7.19 -23.33 1.42
CA GLU A 290 -8.62 -23.54 1.73
C GLU A 290 -9.39 -22.23 1.48
N ARG A 291 -10.52 -22.30 0.78
CA ARG A 291 -11.39 -21.13 0.58
C ARG A 291 -12.24 -20.84 1.83
N LEU A 292 -12.34 -19.55 2.14
CA LEU A 292 -13.13 -18.99 3.22
C LEU A 292 -14.29 -18.14 2.68
N ASP A 293 -15.29 -17.92 3.50
CA ASP A 293 -16.30 -16.90 3.26
C ASP A 293 -15.68 -15.51 3.44
N GLY A 294 -15.82 -14.65 2.43
CA GLY A 294 -15.31 -13.27 2.43
C GLY A 294 -16.14 -12.29 3.26
N ALA A 295 -17.26 -12.68 3.85
CA ALA A 295 -18.17 -11.80 4.60
C ALA A 295 -17.48 -11.04 5.75
N LEU A 296 -16.46 -11.65 6.38
CA LEU A 296 -15.65 -11.00 7.42
C LEU A 296 -14.90 -9.77 6.90
N ALA A 297 -14.48 -9.76 5.63
CA ALA A 297 -13.80 -8.62 5.05
C ALA A 297 -14.75 -7.42 4.83
N GLU A 298 -16.01 -7.66 4.46
CA GLU A 298 -17.02 -6.60 4.35
C GLU A 298 -17.34 -5.99 5.72
N GLU A 299 -17.52 -6.82 6.74
CA GLU A 299 -17.79 -6.36 8.10
C GLU A 299 -16.63 -5.50 8.63
N ALA A 300 -15.38 -5.97 8.49
CA ALA A 300 -14.19 -5.20 8.87
C ALA A 300 -14.14 -3.83 8.19
N ALA A 301 -14.49 -3.78 6.90
CA ALA A 301 -14.50 -2.53 6.14
C ALA A 301 -15.51 -1.53 6.70
N TRP A 302 -16.72 -1.95 7.03
CA TRP A 302 -17.72 -1.06 7.60
C TRP A 302 -17.38 -0.61 9.02
N LEU A 303 -16.80 -1.49 9.85
CA LEU A 303 -16.33 -1.15 11.19
C LEU A 303 -15.22 -0.09 11.13
N LEU A 304 -14.20 -0.28 10.28
CA LEU A 304 -13.12 0.70 10.17
C LEU A 304 -13.59 2.02 9.56
N LEU A 305 -14.40 2.01 8.52
CA LEU A 305 -14.97 3.24 7.95
C LEU A 305 -15.86 3.99 8.97
N GLY A 306 -16.59 3.24 9.79
CA GLY A 306 -17.33 3.78 10.92
C GLY A 306 -16.42 4.48 11.93
N LEU A 307 -15.31 3.86 12.29
CA LEU A 307 -14.32 4.40 13.22
C LEU A 307 -13.61 5.65 12.63
N LEU A 308 -13.16 5.58 11.38
CA LEU A 308 -12.48 6.68 10.66
C LEU A 308 -13.37 7.92 10.48
N SER A 309 -14.68 7.77 10.55
CA SER A 309 -15.65 8.87 10.43
C SER A 309 -16.27 9.30 11.76
N ALA A 310 -15.87 8.68 12.88
CA ALA A 310 -16.52 8.90 14.18
C ALA A 310 -16.39 10.33 14.72
N ASP A 311 -15.31 11.04 14.38
CA ASP A 311 -15.13 12.47 14.67
C ASP A 311 -15.92 13.40 13.73
N GLY A 312 -16.62 12.84 12.72
CA GLY A 312 -17.30 13.58 11.66
C GLY A 312 -16.33 14.26 10.69
N GLY A 313 -15.04 13.87 10.65
CA GLY A 313 -13.98 14.46 9.83
C GLY A 313 -13.42 15.77 10.41
N ALA A 314 -13.54 15.97 11.72
CA ALA A 314 -13.07 17.20 12.39
C ALA A 314 -11.55 17.32 12.36
N ASP A 315 -10.82 16.23 12.58
CA ASP A 315 -9.35 16.22 12.53
C ASP A 315 -8.84 16.69 11.17
N VAL A 316 -9.34 16.05 10.10
CA VAL A 316 -8.94 16.43 8.74
C VAL A 316 -9.33 17.86 8.39
N ARG A 317 -10.52 18.34 8.81
CA ARG A 317 -10.90 19.73 8.57
C ARG A 317 -9.97 20.74 9.23
N ARG A 318 -9.46 20.45 10.43
CA ARG A 318 -8.49 21.34 11.13
C ARG A 318 -7.21 21.55 10.35
N LEU A 319 -6.77 20.55 9.57
CA LEU A 319 -5.54 20.66 8.76
C LEU A 319 -5.61 21.76 7.70
N PHE A 320 -6.80 22.10 7.24
CA PHE A 320 -6.97 23.09 6.17
C PHE A 320 -6.79 24.54 6.65
N ALA A 321 -6.84 24.81 7.95
CA ALA A 321 -6.63 26.16 8.54
C ALA A 321 -7.40 27.27 7.78
N GLY A 322 -8.67 27.01 7.44
CA GLY A 322 -9.52 27.94 6.68
C GLY A 322 -9.35 27.90 5.15
N THR A 323 -8.37 27.20 4.61
CA THR A 323 -8.27 26.99 3.15
C THR A 323 -9.31 25.98 2.65
N ARG A 324 -9.70 26.09 1.38
CA ARG A 324 -10.76 25.26 0.82
C ARG A 324 -10.20 23.91 0.36
N PRO A 325 -10.73 22.76 0.86
CA PRO A 325 -10.36 21.45 0.35
C PRO A 325 -10.74 21.25 -1.13
N MET A 326 -10.01 20.39 -1.83
CA MET A 326 -10.40 19.95 -3.17
C MET A 326 -11.82 19.38 -3.19
N PRO A 327 -12.54 19.46 -4.32
CA PRO A 327 -13.95 19.02 -4.40
C PRO A 327 -14.17 17.59 -3.90
N GLN A 328 -13.26 16.66 -4.22
CA GLN A 328 -13.33 15.26 -3.83
C GLN A 328 -13.24 15.09 -2.31
N VAL A 329 -12.24 15.71 -1.68
CA VAL A 329 -12.05 15.69 -0.21
C VAL A 329 -13.23 16.36 0.49
N ARG A 330 -13.65 17.54 0.01
CA ARG A 330 -14.79 18.27 0.55
C ARG A 330 -16.08 17.47 0.52
N ARG A 331 -16.34 16.70 -0.56
CA ARG A 331 -17.50 15.81 -0.66
C ARG A 331 -17.51 14.79 0.48
N LEU A 332 -16.40 14.10 0.70
CA LEU A 332 -16.29 13.08 1.75
C LEU A 332 -16.40 13.69 3.16
N LEU A 333 -15.76 14.84 3.40
CA LEU A 333 -15.86 15.54 4.68
C LEU A 333 -17.30 16.00 4.98
N ARG A 334 -18.08 16.41 3.96
CA ARG A 334 -19.50 16.73 4.11
C ARG A 334 -20.32 15.49 4.46
N LEU A 335 -20.07 14.37 3.80
CA LEU A 335 -20.75 13.10 4.12
C LEU A 335 -20.40 12.61 5.52
N ALA A 336 -19.14 12.71 5.94
CA ALA A 336 -18.72 12.35 7.29
C ALA A 336 -19.39 13.24 8.36
N ALA A 337 -19.64 14.51 8.07
CA ALA A 337 -20.24 15.46 8.99
C ALA A 337 -21.77 15.41 9.07
N LEU A 338 -22.45 14.63 8.23
CA LEU A 338 -23.92 14.53 8.27
C LEU A 338 -24.40 14.08 9.66
N PRO A 339 -25.38 14.78 10.26
CA PRO A 339 -25.92 14.42 11.57
C PRO A 339 -26.49 13.00 11.60
N GLY A 340 -26.30 12.31 12.72
CA GLY A 340 -26.75 10.91 12.89
C GLY A 340 -28.27 10.72 12.66
N TRP A 341 -29.08 11.69 13.08
CA TRP A 341 -30.55 11.60 12.98
C TRP A 341 -31.08 11.61 11.53
N ILE A 342 -30.38 12.25 10.57
CA ILE A 342 -30.83 12.30 9.17
C ILE A 342 -30.36 11.09 8.36
N ARG A 343 -29.28 10.40 8.80
CA ARG A 343 -28.65 9.30 8.05
C ARG A 343 -29.59 8.13 7.76
N PRO A 344 -30.43 7.64 8.69
CA PRO A 344 -31.37 6.55 8.41
C PRO A 344 -32.35 6.89 7.29
N TRP A 345 -32.84 8.14 7.25
CA TRP A 345 -33.75 8.61 6.20
C TRP A 345 -33.06 8.65 4.84
N LEU A 346 -31.85 9.21 4.79
CA LEU A 346 -31.06 9.24 3.55
C LEU A 346 -30.68 7.83 3.09
N ALA A 347 -30.34 6.92 4.01
CA ALA A 347 -30.06 5.52 3.69
C ALA A 347 -31.28 4.81 3.13
N SER A 348 -32.47 5.00 3.70
CA SER A 348 -33.73 4.45 3.19
C SER A 348 -34.06 4.98 1.80
N ALA A 349 -33.95 6.29 1.58
CA ALA A 349 -34.13 6.90 0.26
C ALA A 349 -33.11 6.39 -0.77
N ALA A 350 -31.85 6.23 -0.38
CA ALA A 350 -30.81 5.67 -1.25
C ALA A 350 -31.12 4.21 -1.63
N ARG A 351 -31.57 3.40 -0.66
CA ARG A 351 -31.95 1.99 -0.88
C ARG A 351 -33.14 1.88 -1.83
N ALA A 352 -34.20 2.69 -1.61
CA ALA A 352 -35.36 2.76 -2.49
C ALA A 352 -34.98 3.17 -3.93
N GLY A 353 -33.97 4.05 -4.08
CA GLY A 353 -33.40 4.45 -5.37
C GLY A 353 -32.41 3.47 -6.00
N GLY A 354 -32.23 2.26 -5.43
CA GLY A 354 -31.30 1.25 -5.93
C GLY A 354 -29.81 1.56 -5.67
N ARG A 355 -29.51 2.48 -4.74
CA ARG A 355 -28.16 2.90 -4.32
C ARG A 355 -27.73 2.16 -3.05
N ARG A 356 -27.55 0.84 -3.16
CA ARG A 356 -27.33 -0.06 -2.02
C ARG A 356 -26.04 0.28 -1.27
N ILE A 357 -24.92 0.49 -1.98
CA ILE A 357 -23.61 0.75 -1.37
C ILE A 357 -23.62 2.10 -0.64
N GLU A 358 -24.22 3.14 -1.26
CA GLU A 358 -24.37 4.43 -0.57
C GLU A 358 -25.27 4.32 0.68
N ALA A 359 -26.32 3.51 0.63
CA ALA A 359 -27.20 3.28 1.78
C ALA A 359 -26.44 2.60 2.94
N CYS A 360 -25.62 1.59 2.65
CA CYS A 360 -24.76 0.94 3.66
C CYS A 360 -23.73 1.93 4.23
N ALA A 361 -23.08 2.72 3.38
CA ALA A 361 -22.12 3.72 3.81
C ALA A 361 -22.75 4.78 4.74
N LEU A 362 -23.97 5.24 4.45
CA LEU A 362 -24.72 6.16 5.31
C LEU A 362 -25.06 5.54 6.67
N GLY A 363 -25.35 4.25 6.73
CA GLY A 363 -25.61 3.53 7.97
C GLY A 363 -24.35 3.28 8.81
N ALA A 364 -23.26 2.90 8.15
CA ALA A 364 -22.02 2.51 8.82
C ALA A 364 -21.16 3.68 9.28
N THR A 365 -21.18 4.84 8.59
CA THR A 365 -20.29 5.98 8.83
C THR A 365 -20.98 7.13 9.56
N GLY A 366 -20.20 8.11 10.03
CA GLY A 366 -20.68 9.37 10.59
C GLY A 366 -20.33 9.57 12.07
N PRO A 367 -20.67 10.75 12.62
CA PRO A 367 -20.25 11.13 13.97
C PRO A 367 -20.81 10.17 15.04
N ARG A 368 -19.93 9.73 15.93
CA ARG A 368 -20.26 8.90 17.10
C ARG A 368 -19.57 9.45 18.34
N ARG A 369 -20.29 9.49 19.47
CA ARG A 369 -19.78 9.96 20.77
C ARG A 369 -20.40 9.13 21.89
N GLY A 370 -19.77 9.13 23.08
CA GLY A 370 -20.27 8.43 24.25
C GLY A 370 -20.67 6.98 23.94
N ALA A 371 -21.84 6.55 24.37
CA ALA A 371 -22.31 5.16 24.22
C ALA A 371 -22.30 4.65 22.77
N ALA A 372 -22.54 5.51 21.76
CA ALA A 372 -22.48 5.11 20.34
C ALA A 372 -21.07 4.80 19.86
N LEU A 373 -20.05 5.49 20.39
CA LEU A 373 -18.65 5.16 20.09
C LEU A 373 -18.23 3.91 20.87
N THR A 374 -18.57 3.80 22.14
CA THR A 374 -18.30 2.58 22.93
C THR A 374 -18.90 1.34 22.27
N GLY A 375 -20.16 1.39 21.85
CA GLY A 375 -20.79 0.27 21.15
C GLY A 375 -20.12 -0.09 19.81
N LEU A 376 -19.52 0.87 19.10
CA LEU A 376 -18.70 0.55 17.91
C LEU A 376 -17.39 -0.16 18.31
N LEU A 377 -16.76 0.26 19.40
CA LEU A 377 -15.53 -0.39 19.90
C LEU A 377 -15.80 -1.81 20.38
N ASP A 378 -16.94 -2.04 21.06
CA ASP A 378 -17.38 -3.38 21.46
C ASP A 378 -17.62 -4.27 20.25
N GLN A 379 -18.27 -3.76 19.19
CA GLN A 379 -18.44 -4.50 17.92
C GLN A 379 -17.09 -4.85 17.27
N ILE A 380 -16.10 -3.97 17.34
CA ILE A 380 -14.74 -4.24 16.83
C ILE A 380 -14.07 -5.34 17.65
N ALA A 381 -14.22 -5.34 18.98
CA ALA A 381 -13.67 -6.37 19.85
C ALA A 381 -14.32 -7.73 19.59
N ASP A 382 -15.64 -7.80 19.47
CA ASP A 382 -16.38 -9.01 19.13
C ASP A 382 -15.99 -9.55 17.75
N PHE A 383 -15.83 -8.64 16.77
CA PHE A 383 -15.36 -8.98 15.43
C PHE A 383 -13.95 -9.59 15.49
N ALA A 384 -13.02 -9.00 16.25
CA ALA A 384 -11.65 -9.49 16.40
C ALA A 384 -11.63 -10.92 16.96
N ALA A 385 -12.47 -11.21 17.97
CA ALA A 385 -12.58 -12.55 18.55
C ALA A 385 -13.13 -13.57 17.53
N ARG A 386 -14.19 -13.24 16.80
CA ARG A 386 -14.76 -14.11 15.75
C ARG A 386 -13.76 -14.35 14.61
N PHE A 387 -13.05 -13.30 14.18
CA PHE A 387 -12.02 -13.40 13.16
C PHE A 387 -10.89 -14.33 13.59
N ALA A 388 -10.37 -14.16 14.82
CA ALA A 388 -9.31 -15.01 15.36
C ALA A 388 -9.74 -16.48 15.40
N ALA A 389 -10.98 -16.77 15.85
CA ALA A 389 -11.51 -18.13 15.88
C ALA A 389 -11.65 -18.74 14.47
N ALA A 390 -12.19 -17.98 13.51
CA ALA A 390 -12.39 -18.43 12.13
C ALA A 390 -11.07 -18.71 11.40
N THR A 391 -9.99 -17.97 11.74
CA THR A 391 -8.71 -18.04 11.05
C THR A 391 -7.62 -18.81 11.81
N ALA A 392 -7.88 -19.30 13.00
CA ALA A 392 -6.91 -19.95 13.90
C ALA A 392 -6.12 -21.11 13.28
N ARG A 393 -6.65 -21.75 12.22
CA ARG A 393 -6.00 -22.88 11.53
C ARG A 393 -5.04 -22.48 10.41
N PHE A 394 -4.97 -21.19 10.05
CA PHE A 394 -4.13 -20.68 8.99
C PHE A 394 -2.89 -19.98 9.51
N ASP A 395 -1.87 -19.89 8.65
CA ASP A 395 -0.65 -19.12 8.87
C ASP A 395 -0.74 -17.77 8.13
N ALA A 396 -1.40 -17.77 6.97
CA ALA A 396 -1.64 -16.58 6.16
C ALA A 396 -3.04 -16.60 5.52
N LEU A 397 -3.47 -15.42 5.08
CA LEU A 397 -4.65 -15.26 4.23
C LEU A 397 -4.24 -14.59 2.92
N VAL A 398 -4.90 -14.96 1.81
CA VAL A 398 -4.72 -14.34 0.50
C VAL A 398 -6.07 -13.92 -0.06
N CYS A 399 -6.18 -12.64 -0.42
CA CYS A 399 -7.43 -12.06 -0.89
C CYS A 399 -7.15 -10.85 -1.81
N PRO A 400 -8.17 -10.24 -2.43
CA PRO A 400 -7.98 -9.06 -3.24
C PRO A 400 -7.38 -7.88 -2.46
N VAL A 401 -6.65 -7.00 -3.13
CA VAL A 401 -6.28 -5.67 -2.61
C VAL A 401 -7.39 -4.67 -2.87
N SER A 402 -7.99 -4.72 -4.05
CA SER A 402 -8.99 -3.78 -4.53
C SER A 402 -10.03 -4.50 -5.38
N ALA A 403 -11.25 -3.97 -5.43
CA ALA A 403 -12.32 -4.49 -6.29
C ALA A 403 -12.14 -4.14 -7.78
N VAL A 404 -11.22 -3.25 -8.10
CA VAL A 404 -10.98 -2.70 -9.45
C VAL A 404 -9.49 -2.50 -9.70
N PRO A 405 -9.04 -2.46 -10.98
CA PRO A 405 -7.67 -2.05 -11.33
C PRO A 405 -7.38 -0.58 -10.99
N ALA A 406 -6.22 -0.06 -11.42
CA ALA A 406 -5.86 1.34 -11.26
C ALA A 406 -6.96 2.29 -11.77
N LEU A 407 -7.33 3.27 -10.94
CA LEU A 407 -8.46 4.17 -11.18
C LEU A 407 -8.15 5.22 -12.26
N PRO A 408 -9.10 5.57 -13.14
CA PRO A 408 -9.05 6.86 -13.83
C PRO A 408 -8.98 8.01 -12.83
N HIS A 409 -8.29 9.08 -13.19
CA HIS A 409 -8.20 10.27 -12.35
C HIS A 409 -9.57 10.84 -11.99
N GLY A 410 -9.74 11.30 -10.75
CA GLY A 410 -10.97 11.91 -10.24
C GLY A 410 -12.03 10.93 -9.73
N LEU A 411 -11.82 9.61 -9.81
CA LEU A 411 -12.79 8.61 -9.37
C LEU A 411 -12.64 8.14 -7.93
N ALA A 412 -11.50 8.35 -7.27
CA ALA A 412 -11.22 7.79 -5.96
C ALA A 412 -12.27 8.13 -4.88
N SER A 413 -12.81 9.35 -4.89
CA SER A 413 -13.85 9.76 -3.93
C SER A 413 -15.22 9.07 -4.14
N LYS A 414 -15.43 8.42 -5.28
CA LYS A 414 -16.63 7.61 -5.57
C LYS A 414 -16.39 6.13 -5.28
N LEU A 415 -15.14 5.71 -5.22
CA LEU A 415 -14.68 4.33 -5.10
C LEU A 415 -13.89 4.06 -3.81
N VAL A 416 -14.20 4.78 -2.73
CA VAL A 416 -13.56 4.58 -1.41
C VAL A 416 -13.64 3.11 -0.97
N VAL A 417 -14.80 2.47 -1.20
CA VAL A 417 -15.03 1.06 -0.84
C VAL A 417 -14.32 0.06 -1.77
N ALA A 418 -13.71 0.50 -2.87
CA ALA A 418 -12.98 -0.42 -3.74
C ALA A 418 -11.77 -1.06 -3.04
N ALA A 419 -11.15 -0.36 -2.09
CA ALA A 419 -10.05 -0.87 -1.27
C ALA A 419 -10.52 -1.49 0.05
N ALA A 420 -11.82 -1.82 0.19
CA ALA A 420 -12.38 -2.43 1.39
C ALA A 420 -11.60 -3.67 1.89
N PRO A 421 -11.08 -4.57 1.02
CA PRO A 421 -10.28 -5.71 1.48
C PRO A 421 -9.03 -5.32 2.29
N CYS A 422 -8.45 -4.15 2.03
CA CYS A 422 -7.29 -3.67 2.79
C CYS A 422 -7.62 -3.33 4.24
N LEU A 423 -8.87 -2.94 4.53
CA LEU A 423 -9.28 -2.38 5.81
C LEU A 423 -9.18 -3.39 6.97
N LEU A 424 -9.34 -4.68 6.68
CA LEU A 424 -9.21 -5.78 7.64
C LEU A 424 -7.84 -5.76 8.36
N ALA A 425 -6.74 -5.71 7.59
CA ALA A 425 -5.40 -5.72 8.17
C ALA A 425 -5.09 -4.44 8.98
N ASN A 426 -5.69 -3.29 8.63
CA ASN A 426 -5.57 -2.08 9.43
C ASN A 426 -6.38 -2.15 10.72
N LEU A 427 -7.62 -2.65 10.66
CA LEU A 427 -8.52 -2.75 11.81
C LEU A 427 -7.94 -3.64 12.92
N LEU A 428 -7.28 -4.75 12.54
CA LEU A 428 -6.78 -5.76 13.46
C LEU A 428 -5.25 -5.72 13.67
N ASP A 429 -4.57 -4.69 13.22
CA ASP A 429 -3.10 -4.54 13.30
C ASP A 429 -2.33 -5.76 12.77
N LEU A 430 -2.77 -6.35 11.66
CA LEU A 430 -2.12 -7.50 11.04
C LEU A 430 -1.02 -7.06 10.06
N ALA A 431 0.08 -7.82 9.99
CA ALA A 431 1.07 -7.66 8.93
C ALA A 431 0.43 -8.01 7.58
N ALA A 432 0.72 -7.22 6.54
CA ALA A 432 0.18 -7.50 5.21
C ALA A 432 1.14 -7.07 4.10
N GLY A 433 1.04 -7.75 2.94
CA GLY A 433 1.79 -7.39 1.75
C GLY A 433 0.89 -7.40 0.51
N ALA A 434 1.21 -6.58 -0.49
CA ALA A 434 0.58 -6.62 -1.82
C ALA A 434 1.54 -7.24 -2.82
N VAL A 435 1.01 -8.12 -3.68
CA VAL A 435 1.79 -8.87 -4.69
C VAL A 435 1.10 -8.76 -6.05
N PRO A 436 1.77 -8.27 -7.10
CA PRO A 436 1.23 -8.32 -8.46
C PRO A 436 1.17 -9.77 -8.95
N ILE A 437 0.02 -10.18 -9.50
CA ILE A 437 -0.19 -11.55 -9.98
C ILE A 437 -0.38 -11.60 -11.50
N THR A 438 -1.16 -10.68 -12.05
CA THR A 438 -1.59 -10.71 -13.44
C THR A 438 -1.86 -9.32 -13.98
N GLN A 439 -2.30 -9.23 -15.24
CA GLN A 439 -2.77 -8.00 -15.86
C GLN A 439 -4.20 -8.20 -16.36
N VAL A 440 -4.97 -7.12 -16.44
CA VAL A 440 -6.32 -7.13 -17.01
C VAL A 440 -6.27 -7.55 -18.48
N ARG A 441 -7.12 -8.49 -18.89
CA ARG A 441 -7.29 -8.91 -20.28
C ARG A 441 -8.35 -8.06 -20.98
N ASP A 442 -8.34 -8.03 -22.30
CA ASP A 442 -9.30 -7.24 -23.09
C ASP A 442 -10.76 -7.60 -22.79
N GLU A 443 -11.07 -8.90 -22.67
CA GLU A 443 -12.42 -9.41 -22.37
C GLU A 443 -12.89 -9.10 -20.93
N GLU A 444 -12.00 -8.75 -20.02
CA GLU A 444 -12.31 -8.49 -18.60
C GLU A 444 -12.77 -7.06 -18.32
N GLN A 445 -12.67 -6.16 -19.30
CA GLN A 445 -13.04 -4.75 -19.16
C GLN A 445 -14.56 -4.50 -19.07
N ALA A 446 -15.40 -5.47 -19.34
CA ALA A 446 -16.86 -5.35 -19.46
C ALA A 446 -17.64 -6.31 -18.55
N GLY A 447 -17.05 -6.81 -17.47
CA GLY A 447 -17.65 -7.87 -16.66
C GLY A 447 -18.73 -7.45 -15.65
N ARG A 448 -19.04 -6.14 -15.51
CA ARG A 448 -20.07 -5.65 -14.58
C ARG A 448 -21.37 -5.35 -15.29
N GLY A 449 -22.50 -5.81 -14.73
CA GLY A 449 -23.84 -5.47 -15.22
C GLY A 449 -24.19 -3.98 -14.99
N ALA A 450 -25.16 -3.49 -15.74
CA ALA A 450 -25.70 -2.14 -15.58
C ALA A 450 -26.27 -1.94 -14.15
N SER A 451 -26.05 -0.76 -13.56
CA SER A 451 -26.50 -0.45 -12.19
C SER A 451 -26.98 0.98 -12.04
N ARG A 452 -27.93 1.19 -11.12
CA ARG A 452 -28.36 2.51 -10.66
C ARG A 452 -27.44 3.05 -9.55
N ASP A 453 -26.67 2.19 -8.88
CA ASP A 453 -25.74 2.58 -7.83
C ASP A 453 -24.55 3.36 -8.43
N PRO A 454 -24.31 4.61 -8.01
CA PRO A 454 -23.24 5.44 -8.55
C PRO A 454 -21.83 4.89 -8.27
N VAL A 455 -21.67 4.08 -7.22
CA VAL A 455 -20.41 3.40 -6.90
C VAL A 455 -20.14 2.32 -7.94
N VAL A 456 -21.16 1.49 -8.26
CA VAL A 456 -21.03 0.46 -9.30
C VAL A 456 -20.79 1.09 -10.67
N ARG A 457 -21.46 2.20 -11.01
CA ARG A 457 -21.20 2.92 -12.26
C ARG A 457 -19.77 3.47 -12.35
N ALA A 458 -19.26 3.97 -11.24
CA ALA A 458 -17.86 4.41 -11.19
C ALA A 458 -16.89 3.22 -11.36
N ALA A 459 -17.22 2.04 -10.81
CA ALA A 459 -16.44 0.82 -11.01
C ALA A 459 -16.48 0.34 -12.48
N ILE A 460 -17.64 0.41 -13.15
CA ILE A 460 -17.74 0.14 -14.59
C ILE A 460 -16.81 1.08 -15.39
N THR A 461 -16.73 2.36 -14.99
CA THR A 461 -15.81 3.32 -15.63
C THR A 461 -14.35 2.95 -15.35
N ALA A 462 -14.04 2.45 -14.16
CA ALA A 462 -12.68 2.02 -13.80
C ALA A 462 -12.25 0.75 -14.55
N ASP A 463 -13.18 -0.18 -14.82
CA ASP A 463 -12.90 -1.41 -15.55
C ASP A 463 -12.68 -1.16 -17.06
N ARG A 464 -13.34 -0.14 -17.64
CA ARG A 464 -13.14 0.22 -19.05
C ARG A 464 -11.71 0.70 -19.31
N GLU A 465 -11.16 0.38 -20.48
CA GLU A 465 -9.83 0.79 -20.91
C GLU A 465 -8.73 0.42 -19.88
N SER A 466 -8.95 -0.67 -19.15
CA SER A 466 -8.02 -1.15 -18.11
C SER A 466 -7.11 -2.29 -18.59
N ALA A 467 -7.24 -2.76 -19.83
CA ALA A 467 -6.40 -3.82 -20.37
C ALA A 467 -4.92 -3.52 -20.20
N GLY A 468 -4.13 -4.52 -19.85
CA GLY A 468 -2.70 -4.39 -19.56
C GLY A 468 -2.35 -3.77 -18.20
N LEU A 469 -3.33 -3.21 -17.46
CA LEU A 469 -3.08 -2.72 -16.11
C LEU A 469 -2.85 -3.89 -15.15
N PRO A 470 -1.92 -3.75 -14.19
CA PRO A 470 -1.62 -4.80 -13.24
C PRO A 470 -2.78 -5.04 -12.26
N VAL A 471 -2.88 -6.28 -11.80
CA VAL A 471 -3.79 -6.72 -10.75
C VAL A 471 -3.02 -7.59 -9.77
N GLY A 472 -3.12 -7.28 -8.48
CA GLY A 472 -2.46 -8.02 -7.41
C GLY A 472 -3.45 -8.51 -6.35
N VAL A 473 -2.93 -9.40 -5.50
CA VAL A 473 -3.56 -9.86 -4.27
C VAL A 473 -2.84 -9.28 -3.07
N GLN A 474 -3.48 -9.30 -1.90
CA GLN A 474 -2.78 -9.09 -0.65
C GLN A 474 -2.61 -10.42 0.10
N VAL A 475 -1.48 -10.52 0.79
CA VAL A 475 -1.14 -11.54 1.77
C VAL A 475 -1.28 -10.92 3.15
N ILE A 476 -1.99 -11.57 4.07
CA ILE A 476 -2.13 -11.14 5.46
C ILE A 476 -1.52 -12.22 6.33
N GLY A 477 -0.49 -11.89 7.11
CA GLY A 477 0.15 -12.78 8.07
C GLY A 477 -0.66 -12.83 9.37
N LEU A 478 -0.93 -14.03 9.84
CA LEU A 478 -1.67 -14.24 11.08
C LEU A 478 -0.72 -14.42 12.27
N PRO A 479 -1.15 -14.09 13.50
CA PRO A 479 -0.37 -14.39 14.70
C PRO A 479 -0.09 -15.89 14.81
N PRO A 480 1.05 -16.30 15.40
CA PRO A 480 1.34 -17.71 15.66
C PRO A 480 0.22 -18.36 16.47
N ARG A 481 -0.13 -19.60 16.14
CA ARG A 481 -1.17 -20.36 16.85
C ARG A 481 -0.75 -20.62 18.30
N PRO A 482 -1.67 -20.56 19.25
CA PRO A 482 -1.39 -21.01 20.61
C PRO A 482 -0.85 -22.44 20.61
N GLY A 483 0.31 -22.66 21.26
CA GLY A 483 0.97 -23.98 21.30
C GLY A 483 1.69 -24.40 20.01
N SER A 484 1.78 -23.53 19.00
CA SER A 484 2.60 -23.80 17.80
C SER A 484 4.08 -23.82 18.17
N VAL A 485 4.78 -24.84 17.67
CA VAL A 485 6.26 -24.88 17.68
C VAL A 485 6.90 -24.01 16.59
N ASP A 486 6.07 -23.39 15.76
CA ASP A 486 6.51 -22.51 14.68
C ASP A 486 6.58 -21.06 15.19
N PRO A 487 7.78 -20.50 15.43
CA PRO A 487 7.96 -19.15 15.99
C PRO A 487 7.92 -18.06 14.93
N ARG A 488 7.55 -18.38 13.66
CA ARG A 488 7.59 -17.38 12.58
C ARG A 488 6.75 -16.17 12.92
N GLN A 489 7.36 -14.99 12.79
CA GLN A 489 6.64 -13.73 12.95
C GLN A 489 5.71 -13.49 11.74
N PRO A 490 4.55 -12.85 11.93
CA PRO A 490 3.61 -12.58 10.83
C PRO A 490 4.23 -11.90 9.62
N GLU A 491 5.18 -10.99 9.81
CA GLU A 491 5.91 -10.34 8.71
C GLU A 491 6.77 -11.32 7.91
N ALA A 492 7.40 -12.29 8.57
CA ALA A 492 8.17 -13.34 7.90
C ALA A 492 7.26 -14.26 7.08
N VAL A 493 6.10 -14.63 7.62
CA VAL A 493 5.06 -15.42 6.91
C VAL A 493 4.55 -14.66 5.67
N VAL A 494 4.31 -13.34 5.79
CA VAL A 494 3.94 -12.49 4.65
C VAL A 494 5.02 -12.55 3.57
N LEU A 495 6.28 -12.29 3.92
CA LEU A 495 7.40 -12.28 2.96
C LEU A 495 7.61 -13.66 2.31
N GLU A 496 7.51 -14.74 3.07
CA GLU A 496 7.58 -16.11 2.56
C GLU A 496 6.46 -16.38 1.55
N THR A 497 5.21 -16.10 1.91
CA THR A 497 4.06 -16.28 1.01
C THR A 497 4.20 -15.42 -0.24
N MET A 498 4.70 -14.18 -0.12
CA MET A 498 5.00 -13.31 -1.26
C MET A 498 6.06 -13.92 -2.17
N ARG A 499 7.14 -14.55 -1.64
CA ARG A 499 8.16 -15.22 -2.45
C ARG A 499 7.58 -16.38 -3.25
N LEU A 500 6.70 -17.19 -2.64
CA LEU A 500 6.02 -18.27 -3.34
C LEU A 500 5.16 -17.76 -4.50
N LEU A 501 4.52 -16.60 -4.34
CA LEU A 501 3.65 -16.01 -5.36
C LEU A 501 4.41 -15.39 -6.54
N VAL A 502 5.63 -14.86 -6.30
CA VAL A 502 6.46 -14.22 -7.35
C VAL A 502 7.51 -15.18 -7.95
N ALA A 503 7.66 -16.39 -7.41
CA ALA A 503 8.60 -17.38 -7.97
C ALA A 503 8.33 -17.60 -9.46
N PRO A 504 9.37 -17.73 -10.31
CA PRO A 504 9.19 -18.01 -11.73
C PRO A 504 8.28 -19.23 -11.90
N ARG A 505 7.24 -19.11 -12.72
CA ARG A 505 6.37 -20.23 -13.07
C ARG A 505 7.28 -21.28 -13.70
N GLY A 506 7.64 -22.36 -12.98
CA GLY A 506 8.51 -23.41 -13.47
C GLY A 506 7.98 -23.92 -14.81
N GLY A 507 8.75 -23.71 -15.86
CA GLY A 507 8.53 -24.39 -17.13
C GLY A 507 8.56 -25.89 -16.86
N ALA A 508 7.56 -26.63 -17.32
CA ALA A 508 7.59 -28.08 -17.35
C ALA A 508 8.94 -28.47 -17.93
N GLY A 509 9.73 -29.22 -17.15
CA GLY A 509 11.04 -29.67 -17.56
C GLY A 509 10.95 -30.39 -18.91
N VAL A 510 11.51 -29.78 -19.95
CA VAL A 510 11.92 -30.51 -21.13
C VAL A 510 13.07 -31.38 -20.65
N ALA A 511 12.76 -32.64 -20.41
CA ALA A 511 13.77 -33.66 -20.24
C ALA A 511 14.63 -33.63 -21.51
N THR A 512 15.84 -33.10 -21.42
CA THR A 512 16.86 -33.31 -22.42
C THR A 512 17.29 -34.77 -22.30
N GLU A 513 16.68 -35.64 -23.10
CA GLU A 513 17.28 -36.93 -23.40
C GLU A 513 18.71 -36.67 -23.93
N ARG A 514 19.70 -37.08 -23.14
CA ARG A 514 21.05 -37.26 -23.64
C ARG A 514 21.03 -38.49 -24.54
N VAL A 515 21.04 -38.25 -25.84
CA VAL A 515 21.44 -39.29 -26.79
C VAL A 515 22.94 -39.44 -26.65
N GLY A 516 23.37 -40.68 -26.38
CA GLY A 516 24.76 -41.14 -26.22
C GLY A 516 25.60 -41.07 -27.50
#